data_9757e0ddcae42164dc327ab174ceeedf
#
_entry.id   9757e0ddcae42164dc327ab174ceeedf
#
_cell.length_a   1.000
_cell.length_b   1.000
_cell.length_c   1.000
_cell.angle_alpha   90.00
_cell.angle_beta   90.00
_cell.angle_gamma   90.00
#
_symmetry.space_group_name_H-M   'P 1'
#
loop_
_entity.id
_entity.type
_entity.pdbx_description
1 polymer ?
#
loop_
_entity_poly.entity_id
_entity_poly.type
_entity_poly.pdbx_seq_one_letter_code
_entity_poly.pdbx_strand_id
1 'polypeptide(L)'
;MTKKEAGKARAWRESLGLSRQKLAELTGYSRLSIHWFEQGITPPGRGKGKDRTINKEVWQRYRMACGSVHVQVLSGREFKWGE
;
A
#
# COMPACT_ATOMS: atom_id res chain seq x y z
N MET A 1 0.34 10.12 8.86
CA MET A 1 -0.67 9.50 7.97
C MET A 1 -2.00 9.42 8.72
N THR A 2 -3.11 9.69 8.07
CA THR A 2 -4.44 9.73 8.68
C THR A 2 -5.27 8.53 8.23
N LYS A 3 -6.31 8.19 9.01
CA LYS A 3 -7.27 7.14 8.61
C LYS A 3 -7.98 7.52 7.31
N LYS A 4 -8.15 8.81 7.02
CA LYS A 4 -8.73 9.29 5.77
C LYS A 4 -7.85 8.91 4.58
N GLU A 5 -6.53 9.07 4.69
CA GLU A 5 -5.60 8.67 3.65
C GLU A 5 -5.60 7.16 3.44
N ALA A 6 -5.66 6.39 4.52
CA ALA A 6 -5.75 4.93 4.46
C ALA A 6 -7.01 4.49 3.70
N GLY A 7 -8.13 5.15 3.96
CA GLY A 7 -9.38 4.90 3.23
C GLY A 7 -9.26 5.22 1.74
N LYS A 8 -8.52 6.27 1.39
CA LYS A 8 -8.24 6.61 -0.01
C LYS A 8 -7.40 5.52 -0.70
N ALA A 9 -6.44 4.95 0.01
CA ALA A 9 -5.62 3.86 -0.53
C ALA A 9 -6.46 2.64 -0.85
N ARG A 10 -7.38 2.27 0.05
CA ARG A 10 -8.31 1.17 -0.18
C ARG A 10 -9.22 1.46 -1.38
N ALA A 11 -9.82 2.65 -1.43
CA ALA A 11 -10.71 3.05 -2.51
C ALA A 11 -9.98 3.03 -3.86
N TRP A 12 -8.73 3.49 -3.89
CA TRP A 12 -7.90 3.44 -5.09
C TRP A 12 -7.71 1.98 -5.56
N ARG A 13 -7.35 1.07 -4.64
CA ARG A 13 -7.16 -0.33 -4.99
C ARG A 13 -8.45 -0.93 -5.57
N GLU A 14 -9.56 -0.69 -4.91
CA GLU A 14 -10.86 -1.19 -5.35
C GLU A 14 -11.28 -0.62 -6.70
N SER A 15 -10.94 0.65 -6.97
CA SER A 15 -11.26 1.29 -8.25
C SER A 15 -10.52 0.64 -9.43
N LEU A 16 -9.36 0.04 -9.17
CA LEU A 16 -8.61 -0.69 -10.20
C LEU A 16 -9.01 -2.17 -10.29
N GLY A 17 -9.99 -2.61 -9.50
CA GLY A 17 -10.43 -4.00 -9.48
C GLY A 17 -9.41 -4.96 -8.90
N LEU A 18 -8.49 -4.44 -8.07
CA LEU A 18 -7.42 -5.26 -7.49
C LEU A 18 -7.83 -5.81 -6.12
N SER A 19 -7.64 -7.10 -5.92
CA SER A 19 -7.74 -7.70 -4.59
C SER A 19 -6.48 -7.35 -3.78
N ARG A 20 -6.55 -7.51 -2.45
CA ARG A 20 -5.36 -7.36 -1.61
C ARG A 20 -4.27 -8.36 -2.01
N GLN A 21 -4.67 -9.59 -2.35
CA GLN A 21 -3.73 -10.61 -2.80
C GLN A 21 -3.01 -10.18 -4.08
N LYS A 22 -3.75 -9.64 -5.04
CA LYS A 22 -3.16 -9.19 -6.30
C LYS A 22 -2.22 -8.00 -6.08
N LEU A 23 -2.62 -7.05 -5.24
CA LEU A 23 -1.77 -5.92 -4.91
C LEU A 23 -0.50 -6.38 -4.19
N ALA A 24 -0.61 -7.37 -3.30
CA ALA A 24 0.54 -7.96 -2.62
C ALA A 24 1.53 -8.54 -3.64
N GLU A 25 1.05 -9.27 -4.64
CA GLU A 25 1.89 -9.83 -5.68
C GLU A 25 2.61 -8.74 -6.50
N LEU A 26 1.91 -7.65 -6.79
CA LEU A 26 2.46 -6.56 -7.60
C LEU A 26 3.47 -5.69 -6.85
N THR A 27 3.28 -5.50 -5.55
CA THR A 27 4.10 -4.59 -4.74
C THR A 27 5.21 -5.30 -3.98
N GLY A 28 5.07 -6.60 -3.73
CA GLY A 28 5.98 -7.32 -2.86
C GLY A 28 5.64 -7.22 -1.38
N TYR A 29 4.64 -6.44 -1.00
CA TYR A 29 4.14 -6.42 0.38
C TYR A 29 3.28 -7.65 0.64
N SER A 30 3.22 -8.11 1.89
CA SER A 30 2.31 -9.18 2.24
C SER A 30 0.86 -8.68 2.23
N ARG A 31 -0.07 -9.60 2.00
CA ARG A 31 -1.51 -9.27 2.06
C ARG A 31 -1.89 -8.68 3.42
N LEU A 32 -1.31 -9.21 4.48
CA LEU A 32 -1.56 -8.73 5.84
C LEU A 32 -1.03 -7.30 6.03
N SER A 33 0.15 -6.99 5.49
CA SER A 33 0.70 -5.62 5.53
C SER A 33 -0.24 -4.65 4.84
N ILE A 34 -0.77 -5.01 3.67
CA ILE A 34 -1.72 -4.17 2.94
C ILE A 34 -2.98 -3.94 3.78
N HIS A 35 -3.47 -4.98 4.45
CA HIS A 35 -4.62 -4.84 5.35
C HIS A 35 -4.37 -3.76 6.40
N TRP A 36 -3.21 -3.80 7.08
CA TRP A 36 -2.89 -2.81 8.11
C TRP A 36 -2.69 -1.40 7.54
N PHE A 37 -2.09 -1.27 6.35
CA PHE A 37 -2.02 0.03 5.69
C PHE A 37 -3.42 0.60 5.42
N GLU A 38 -4.34 -0.22 4.97
CA GLU A 38 -5.72 0.21 4.69
C GLU A 38 -6.53 0.50 5.96
N GLN A 39 -6.10 -0.02 7.10
CA GLN A 39 -6.68 0.33 8.40
C GLN A 39 -6.05 1.61 8.97
N GLY A 40 -4.91 2.03 8.46
CA GLY A 40 -4.22 3.22 8.92
C GLY A 40 -3.47 3.03 10.23
N ILE A 41 -3.15 1.80 10.59
CA ILE A 41 -2.44 1.48 11.84
C ILE A 41 -1.38 0.40 11.57
N THR A 42 -0.39 0.35 12.46
CA THR A 42 0.62 -0.72 12.43
C THR A 42 0.05 -2.03 13.00
N PRO A 43 0.63 -3.19 12.64
CA PRO A 43 0.22 -4.46 13.25
C PRO A 43 0.37 -4.44 14.77
N PRO A 44 -0.48 -5.19 15.52
CA PRO A 44 -0.33 -5.31 16.96
C PRO A 44 1.06 -5.82 17.34
N GLY A 45 1.65 -5.25 18.38
CA GLY A 45 2.96 -5.64 18.91
C GLY A 45 4.15 -4.98 18.21
N ARG A 46 3.95 -4.21 17.15
CA ARG A 46 5.04 -3.52 16.45
C ARG A 46 5.13 -2.03 16.80
N GLY A 47 4.09 -1.46 17.38
CA GLY A 47 4.11 -0.09 17.84
C GLY A 47 4.61 0.01 19.27
N LYS A 48 5.24 1.13 19.64
CA LYS A 48 5.61 1.39 21.02
C LYS A 48 4.40 1.90 21.79
N GLY A 49 4.03 1.22 22.88
CA GLY A 49 2.90 1.61 23.70
C GLY A 49 1.58 1.47 22.96
N LYS A 50 0.71 2.47 23.10
CA LYS A 50 -0.62 2.48 22.50
C LYS A 50 -0.66 3.14 21.12
N ASP A 51 0.43 3.79 20.71
CA ASP A 51 0.49 4.47 19.43
C ASP A 51 0.82 3.48 18.31
N ARG A 52 -0.17 3.26 17.46
CA ARG A 52 -0.05 2.37 16.31
C ARG A 52 -0.09 3.16 15.00
N THR A 53 0.25 4.44 15.05
CA THR A 53 0.33 5.29 13.87
C THR A 53 1.43 4.79 12.95
N ILE A 54 1.14 4.67 11.67
CA ILE A 54 2.13 4.26 10.68
C ILE A 54 3.16 5.38 10.53
N ASN A 55 4.45 5.00 10.55
CA ASN A 55 5.54 5.93 10.35
C ASN A 55 5.41 6.59 8.97
N LYS A 56 5.69 7.89 8.90
CA LYS A 56 5.57 8.69 7.69
C LYS A 56 6.41 8.12 6.52
N GLU A 57 7.63 7.70 6.81
CA GLU A 57 8.52 7.15 5.78
C GLU A 57 8.02 5.80 5.27
N VAL A 58 7.52 4.96 6.16
CA VAL A 58 6.94 3.67 5.80
C VAL A 58 5.72 3.87 4.90
N TRP A 59 4.85 4.80 5.26
CA TRP A 59 3.68 5.15 4.46
C TRP A 59 4.07 5.69 3.08
N GLN A 60 5.09 6.53 3.03
CA GLN A 60 5.56 7.10 1.77
C GLN A 60 6.06 6.00 0.82
N ARG A 61 6.78 5.01 1.34
CA ARG A 61 7.23 3.88 0.53
C ARG A 61 6.05 3.09 -0.03
N TYR A 62 5.02 2.87 0.78
CA TYR A 62 3.81 2.19 0.33
C TYR A 62 3.11 2.99 -0.77
N ARG A 63 2.98 4.30 -0.60
CA ARG A 63 2.39 5.18 -1.62
C ARG A 63 3.15 5.10 -2.93
N MET A 64 4.49 5.11 -2.87
CA MET A 64 5.32 5.00 -4.08
C MET A 64 5.13 3.66 -4.78
N ALA A 65 5.05 2.58 -4.03
CA ALA A 65 4.78 1.26 -4.60
C ALA A 65 3.41 1.22 -5.29
N CYS A 66 2.39 1.76 -4.64
CA CYS A 66 1.05 1.85 -5.22
C CYS A 66 1.04 2.73 -6.48
N GLY A 67 1.75 3.85 -6.45
CA GLY A 67 1.89 4.74 -7.61
C GLY A 67 2.51 4.02 -8.80
N SER A 68 3.54 3.22 -8.56
CA SER A 68 4.18 2.42 -9.59
C SER A 68 3.21 1.41 -10.19
N VAL A 69 2.45 0.71 -9.35
CA VAL A 69 1.41 -0.23 -9.81
C VAL A 69 0.36 0.49 -10.64
N HIS A 70 -0.08 1.67 -10.20
CA HIS A 70 -1.06 2.48 -10.92
C HIS A 70 -0.61 2.76 -12.35
N VAL A 71 0.63 3.21 -12.52
CA VAL A 71 1.19 3.50 -13.83
C VAL A 71 1.27 2.25 -14.69
N GLN A 72 1.72 1.14 -14.14
CA GLN A 72 1.83 -0.12 -14.88
C GLN A 72 0.47 -0.66 -15.33
N VAL A 73 -0.52 -0.62 -14.45
CA VAL A 73 -1.87 -1.10 -14.77
C VAL A 73 -2.49 -0.25 -15.88
N LEU A 74 -2.36 1.09 -15.82
CA LEU A 74 -2.95 1.98 -16.80
C LEU A 74 -2.22 1.98 -18.14
N SER A 75 -0.89 1.90 -18.12
CA SER A 75 -0.09 1.93 -19.35
C SER A 75 0.11 0.56 -19.98
N GLY A 76 -0.09 -0.50 -19.22
CA GLY A 76 0.22 -1.85 -19.65
C GLY A 76 1.70 -2.12 -19.82
N ARG A 77 2.56 -1.24 -19.28
CA ARG A 77 4.00 -1.37 -19.40
C ARG A 77 4.63 -1.87 -18.11
N GLU A 78 5.49 -2.84 -18.23
CA GLU A 78 6.29 -3.34 -17.13
C GLU A 78 7.60 -2.54 -17.04
N PHE A 79 8.05 -2.24 -15.82
CA PHE A 79 9.35 -1.61 -15.60
C PHE A 79 10.46 -2.59 -15.98
N LYS A 80 11.43 -2.10 -16.76
CA LYS A 80 12.60 -2.90 -17.16
C LYS A 80 13.87 -2.21 -16.74
N TRP A 81 14.77 -2.98 -16.14
CA TRP A 81 16.07 -2.47 -15.72
C TRP A 81 16.95 -2.13 -16.92
N GLY A 82 17.44 -0.90 -16.98
CA GLY A 82 18.44 -0.49 -17.97
C GLY A 82 17.92 -0.31 -19.40
N GLU A 83 16.64 -0.25 -19.59
CA GLU A 83 16.03 -0.01 -20.90
C GLU A 83 15.31 1.33 -20.99
#